data_29eeafc1bba334345a0af1c59638a186
#
_entry.id   29eeafc1bba334345a0af1c59638a186
#
_cell.length_a   1.000
_cell.length_b   1.000
_cell.length_c   1.000
_cell.angle_alpha   90.00
_cell.angle_beta   90.00
_cell.angle_gamma   90.00
#
_symmetry.space_group_name_H-M   'P 1'
#
loop_
_entity.id
_entity.type
_entity.pdbx_description
1 polymer ?
#
loop_
_entity_poly.entity_id
_entity_poly.type
_entity_poly.pdbx_seq_one_letter_code
_entity_poly.pdbx_strand_id
1 'polypeptide(L)'
;MKKSFNDIINQNVPVLVDFTADWCGPCKSMAPVLKQLKTELKDTVSIIKINVDKNKSLSAKYQVQGVPTFIIFKQGKQVWRQSGMQTITQLKQALNS
;
A
#
# COMPACT_ATOMS: atom_id res chain seq x y z
N MET A 1 -9.32 -1.93 20.65
CA MET A 1 -10.09 -2.52 19.53
C MET A 1 -9.31 -2.44 18.25
N LYS A 2 -9.35 -3.49 17.45
CA LYS A 2 -8.73 -3.46 16.13
C LYS A 2 -9.56 -2.59 15.19
N LYS A 3 -8.90 -1.72 14.45
CA LYS A 3 -9.56 -0.95 13.40
C LYS A 3 -9.84 -1.87 12.22
N SER A 4 -10.99 -1.72 11.59
CA SER A 4 -11.28 -2.39 10.33
C SER A 4 -10.43 -1.79 9.22
N PHE A 5 -10.30 -2.52 8.10
CA PHE A 5 -9.60 -1.97 6.94
C PHE A 5 -10.24 -0.68 6.46
N ASN A 6 -11.58 -0.60 6.47
CA ASN A 6 -12.29 0.62 6.09
C ASN A 6 -11.91 1.80 6.99
N ASP A 7 -11.73 1.56 8.28
CA ASP A 7 -11.29 2.61 9.21
C ASP A 7 -9.86 3.06 8.89
N ILE A 8 -8.99 2.10 8.57
CA ILE A 8 -7.58 2.38 8.29
C ILE A 8 -7.43 3.25 7.03
N ILE A 9 -8.17 2.95 5.97
CA ILE A 9 -8.06 3.70 4.71
C ILE A 9 -8.79 5.04 4.73
N ASN A 10 -9.65 5.26 5.71
CA ASN A 10 -10.43 6.49 5.82
C ASN A 10 -9.75 7.48 6.76
N GLN A 11 -8.60 7.97 6.34
CA GLN A 11 -7.79 8.93 7.11
C GLN A 11 -7.72 10.25 6.36
N ASN A 12 -7.28 11.29 7.09
CA ASN A 12 -7.09 12.62 6.51
C ASN A 12 -5.84 12.70 5.64
N VAL A 13 -4.94 11.73 5.74
CA VAL A 13 -3.75 11.64 4.90
C VAL A 13 -3.91 10.50 3.91
N PRO A 14 -3.21 10.54 2.76
CA PRO A 14 -3.23 9.41 1.83
C PRO A 14 -2.72 8.13 2.50
N VAL A 15 -3.34 7.01 2.17
CA VAL A 15 -2.95 5.69 2.67
C VAL A 15 -2.43 4.87 1.50
N LEU A 16 -1.16 4.50 1.55
CA LEU A 16 -0.54 3.61 0.59
C LEU A 16 -0.62 2.19 1.14
N VAL A 17 -1.38 1.33 0.46
CA VAL A 17 -1.52 -0.07 0.85
C VAL A 17 -0.64 -0.92 -0.06
N ASP A 18 0.27 -1.68 0.55
CA ASP A 18 1.19 -2.60 -0.11
C ASP A 18 0.69 -4.02 0.11
N PHE A 19 0.10 -4.62 -0.92
CA PHE A 19 -0.27 -6.04 -0.89
C PHE A 19 0.98 -6.86 -1.23
N THR A 20 1.40 -7.69 -0.29
CA THR A 20 2.69 -8.39 -0.31
C THR A 20 2.53 -9.85 0.09
N ALA A 21 3.58 -10.64 -0.08
CA ALA A 21 3.65 -12.02 0.39
C ALA A 21 5.07 -12.34 0.83
N ASP A 22 5.21 -13.26 1.78
CA ASP A 22 6.52 -13.63 2.34
C ASP A 22 7.44 -14.28 1.31
N TRP A 23 6.86 -15.00 0.33
CA TRP A 23 7.59 -15.70 -0.73
C TRP A 23 7.98 -14.80 -1.90
N CYS A 24 7.58 -13.55 -1.90
CA CYS A 24 7.71 -12.64 -3.05
C CYS A 24 9.03 -11.88 -3.00
N GLY A 25 9.96 -12.19 -3.91
CA GLY A 25 11.25 -11.51 -4.02
C GLY A 25 11.12 -10.01 -4.30
N PRO A 26 10.36 -9.61 -5.35
CA PRO A 26 10.15 -8.18 -5.64
C PRO A 26 9.52 -7.40 -4.48
N CYS A 27 8.65 -8.05 -3.69
CA CYS A 27 8.08 -7.41 -2.49
C CYS A 27 9.17 -7.09 -1.47
N LYS A 28 10.13 -8.00 -1.29
CA LYS A 28 11.25 -7.77 -0.37
C LYS A 28 12.13 -6.62 -0.85
N SER A 29 12.31 -6.50 -2.15
CA SER A 29 13.09 -5.40 -2.74
C SER A 29 12.41 -4.04 -2.55
N MET A 30 11.09 -4.02 -2.38
CA MET A 30 10.33 -2.80 -2.12
C MET A 30 10.45 -2.31 -0.67
N ALA A 31 10.85 -3.17 0.27
CA ALA A 31 10.89 -2.79 1.68
C ALA A 31 11.77 -1.56 1.93
N PRO A 32 13.02 -1.48 1.41
CA PRO A 32 13.84 -0.27 1.61
C PRO A 32 13.26 0.97 0.93
N VAL A 33 12.58 0.80 -0.22
CA VAL A 33 11.93 1.92 -0.92
C VAL A 33 10.81 2.50 -0.05
N LEU A 34 9.98 1.64 0.53
CA LEU A 34 8.87 2.07 1.39
C LEU A 34 9.39 2.70 2.69
N LYS A 35 10.48 2.16 3.24
CA LYS A 35 11.10 2.73 4.43
C LYS A 35 11.62 4.14 4.15
N GLN A 36 12.29 4.34 3.01
CA GLN A 36 12.77 5.65 2.59
C GLN A 36 11.60 6.62 2.37
N LEU A 37 10.55 6.15 1.71
CA LEU A 37 9.35 6.95 1.47
C LEU A 37 8.75 7.43 2.79
N LYS A 38 8.62 6.55 3.78
CA LYS A 38 8.09 6.91 5.10
C LYS A 38 9.01 7.90 5.82
N THR A 39 10.33 7.71 5.72
CA THR A 39 11.31 8.61 6.31
C THR A 39 11.18 10.02 5.73
N GLU A 40 10.95 10.12 4.42
CA GLU A 40 10.84 11.43 3.75
C GLU A 40 9.49 12.10 3.97
N LEU A 41 8.41 11.33 3.94
CA LEU A 41 7.05 11.89 4.02
C LEU A 41 6.48 11.93 5.43
N LYS A 42 7.04 11.14 6.34
CA LYS A 42 6.68 11.13 7.77
C LYS A 42 5.16 10.96 7.97
N ASP A 43 4.52 11.87 8.69
CA ASP A 43 3.10 11.78 9.03
C ASP A 43 2.17 12.28 7.92
N THR A 44 2.72 12.67 6.77
CA THR A 44 1.92 13.12 5.64
C THR A 44 1.36 11.95 4.82
N VAL A 45 1.76 10.73 5.13
CA VAL A 45 1.30 9.50 4.49
C VAL A 45 1.20 8.39 5.53
N SER A 46 0.24 7.50 5.35
CA SER A 46 0.17 6.25 6.11
C SER A 46 0.52 5.10 5.17
N ILE A 47 1.44 4.22 5.57
CA ILE A 47 1.86 3.07 4.76
C ILE A 47 1.46 1.80 5.50
N ILE A 48 0.64 0.98 4.85
CA ILE A 48 0.07 -0.24 5.42
C ILE A 48 0.48 -1.43 4.56
N LYS A 49 1.01 -2.48 5.19
CA LYS A 49 1.33 -3.74 4.50
C LYS A 49 0.23 -4.76 4.76
N ILE A 50 -0.23 -5.40 3.71
CA ILE A 50 -1.24 -6.47 3.79
C ILE A 50 -0.63 -7.73 3.18
N ASN A 51 -0.47 -8.78 3.99
CA ASN A 51 -0.02 -10.08 3.51
C ASN A 51 -1.21 -10.79 2.87
N VAL A 52 -1.12 -11.08 1.57
CA VAL A 52 -2.25 -11.64 0.81
C VAL A 52 -2.62 -13.05 1.27
N ASP A 53 -1.64 -13.81 1.75
CA ASP A 53 -1.90 -15.19 2.21
C ASP A 53 -2.62 -15.22 3.55
N LYS A 54 -2.45 -14.18 4.36
CA LYS A 54 -3.09 -14.04 5.66
C LYS A 54 -4.37 -13.20 5.60
N ASN A 55 -4.67 -12.58 4.46
CA ASN A 55 -5.81 -11.68 4.27
C ASN A 55 -6.49 -11.98 2.94
N LYS A 56 -6.88 -13.24 2.74
CA LYS A 56 -7.39 -13.72 1.45
C LYS A 56 -8.69 -13.03 1.05
N SER A 57 -9.59 -12.82 1.99
CA SER A 57 -10.88 -12.16 1.72
C SER A 57 -10.67 -10.72 1.26
N LEU A 58 -9.79 -10.00 1.95
CA LEU A 58 -9.48 -8.61 1.61
C LEU A 58 -8.81 -8.52 0.23
N SER A 59 -7.85 -9.41 -0.03
CA SER A 59 -7.14 -9.45 -1.31
C SER A 59 -8.10 -9.76 -2.45
N ALA A 60 -9.05 -10.68 -2.25
CA ALA A 60 -10.07 -10.99 -3.23
C ALA A 60 -11.01 -9.81 -3.47
N LYS A 61 -11.39 -9.11 -2.42
CA LYS A 61 -12.26 -7.93 -2.52
C LYS A 61 -11.66 -6.87 -3.43
N TYR A 62 -10.35 -6.66 -3.37
CA TYR A 62 -9.65 -5.69 -4.21
C TYR A 62 -9.05 -6.33 -5.46
N GLN A 63 -9.38 -7.60 -5.74
CA GLN A 63 -8.95 -8.32 -6.94
C GLN A 63 -7.43 -8.30 -7.12
N VAL A 64 -6.70 -8.50 -6.03
CA VAL A 64 -5.25 -8.57 -6.06
C VAL A 64 -4.86 -9.96 -6.53
N GLN A 65 -4.29 -10.05 -7.73
CA GLN A 65 -3.89 -11.32 -8.35
C GLN A 65 -2.37 -11.52 -8.36
N GLY A 66 -1.61 -10.45 -8.26
CA GLY A 66 -0.16 -10.50 -8.22
C GLY A 66 0.39 -9.61 -7.12
N VAL A 67 1.61 -9.89 -6.70
CA VAL A 67 2.30 -9.08 -5.68
C VAL A 67 3.67 -8.67 -6.19
N PRO A 68 4.18 -7.47 -5.82
CA PRO A 68 3.45 -6.48 -5.02
C PRO A 68 2.36 -5.78 -5.82
N THR A 69 1.30 -5.37 -5.15
CA THR A 69 0.28 -4.48 -5.72
C THR A 69 0.10 -3.32 -4.75
N PHE A 70 0.17 -2.11 -5.28
CA PHE A 70 0.06 -0.89 -4.49
C PHE A 70 -1.26 -0.19 -4.81
N ILE A 71 -1.99 0.20 -3.77
CA ILE A 71 -3.22 0.97 -3.91
C ILE A 71 -3.12 2.18 -3.00
N ILE A 72 -3.46 3.37 -3.51
CA ILE A 72 -3.55 4.58 -2.71
C ILE A 72 -5.02 4.89 -2.48
N PHE A 73 -5.36 5.12 -1.20
CA PHE A 73 -6.70 5.56 -0.78
C PHE A 73 -6.61 6.98 -0.23
N LYS A 74 -7.58 7.79 -0.58
CA LYS A 74 -7.75 9.12 0.00
C LYS A 74 -9.17 9.22 0.54
N GLN A 75 -9.28 9.37 1.86
CA GLN A 75 -10.57 9.43 2.55
C GLN A 75 -11.47 8.23 2.19
N GLY A 76 -10.87 7.03 2.21
CA GLY A 76 -11.56 5.78 1.95
C GLY A 76 -11.76 5.43 0.50
N LYS A 77 -11.38 6.29 -0.43
CA LYS A 77 -11.57 6.06 -1.87
C LYS A 77 -10.27 5.66 -2.55
N GLN A 78 -10.33 4.63 -3.38
CA GLN A 78 -9.20 4.23 -4.19
C GLN A 78 -8.97 5.27 -5.29
N VAL A 79 -7.78 5.87 -5.29
CA VAL A 79 -7.44 6.93 -6.26
C VAL A 79 -6.34 6.52 -7.22
N TRP A 80 -5.60 5.44 -6.92
CA TRP A 80 -4.50 4.97 -7.76
C TRP A 80 -4.19 3.52 -7.44
N ARG A 81 -3.74 2.77 -8.45
CA ARG A 81 -3.36 1.37 -8.29
C ARG A 81 -2.33 0.98 -9.33
N GLN A 82 -1.29 0.27 -8.91
CA GLN A 82 -0.31 -0.33 -9.80
C GLN A 82 0.21 -1.65 -9.21
N SER A 83 0.43 -2.61 -10.09
CA SER A 83 1.08 -3.88 -9.73
C SER A 83 2.54 -3.84 -10.17
N GLY A 84 3.38 -4.61 -9.47
CA GLY A 84 4.81 -4.67 -9.73
C GLY A 84 5.59 -3.63 -8.97
N MET A 85 6.91 -3.69 -9.12
CA MET A 85 7.80 -2.77 -8.41
C MET A 85 7.61 -1.34 -8.90
N GLN A 86 7.66 -0.40 -7.95
CA GLN A 86 7.56 1.03 -8.22
C GLN A 86 8.80 1.72 -7.71
N THR A 87 9.24 2.77 -8.39
CA THR A 87 10.30 3.63 -7.88
C THR A 87 9.73 4.56 -6.82
N ILE A 88 10.60 5.09 -5.96
CA ILE A 88 10.18 6.08 -4.97
C ILE A 88 9.57 7.31 -5.64
N THR A 89 10.12 7.72 -6.79
CA THR A 89 9.60 8.85 -7.57
C THR A 89 8.17 8.59 -8.03
N GLN A 90 7.91 7.38 -8.56
CA GLN A 90 6.56 7.01 -9.00
C GLN A 90 5.56 7.05 -7.85
N LEU A 91 5.96 6.53 -6.67
CA LEU A 91 5.08 6.54 -5.50
C LEU A 91 4.82 7.95 -5.00
N LYS A 92 5.85 8.82 -4.97
CA LYS A 92 5.68 10.22 -4.58
C LYS A 92 4.73 10.96 -5.52
N GLN A 93 4.90 10.76 -6.82
CA GLN A 93 4.02 11.40 -7.82
C GLN A 93 2.58 10.94 -7.65
N ALA A 94 2.38 9.64 -7.43
CA ALA A 94 1.04 9.08 -7.23
C ALA A 94 0.38 9.65 -5.97
N LEU A 95 1.15 9.80 -4.89
CA LEU A 95 0.65 10.33 -3.62
C LEU A 95 0.28 11.81 -3.71
N ASN A 96 0.95 12.56 -4.60
CA ASN A 96 0.72 14.00 -4.77
C ASN A 96 -0.35 14.32 -5.81
N SER A 97 -0.91 13.33 -6.47
CA SER A 97 -1.93 13.55 -7.50
C SER A 97 -3.27 13.98 -6.95
#